data_799a26d42537e92fd1a197c9e8168242
#
_entry.id   799a26d42537e92fd1a197c9e8168242
#
_cell.length_a   1.000
_cell.length_b   1.000
_cell.length_c   1.000
_cell.angle_alpha   90.00
_cell.angle_beta   90.00
_cell.angle_gamma   90.00
#
_symmetry.space_group_name_H-M   'P 1'
#
loop_
_entity.id
_entity.type
_entity.pdbx_description
1 polymer ?
#
loop_
_entity_poly.entity_id
_entity_poly.type
_entity_poly.pdbx_seq_one_letter_code
_entity_poly.pdbx_strand_id
1 'polypeptide(L)'
;MRRLTVALLAGLAFASSAWALDTTGYRYERPLRAAGDRPVLFAPDRPMYGHAQLDFSDLRIIDGAGEQVPWRRLPQPRAPRPIAVSVLNAGRQGNAAVALLDLGPRRQLRDRLELDIPDTGFVGRVRVSGTDDRRRFTHLSTSVVYDIEGAEGRARSTVVTFPPSDFRYLQLRGRGISGIAGATVSGRGPSPEARVLTTTARVESTGRATLILVDLEHPKVPVDEIRVSAGTPQYDRPATVAGSNDGKNWVPLASARVYRLPDPRSPAGNRTPGTTIRIDGRHRYLRLRIENGDDTPLEPIQVTTFAFPRPLLVEGGHARLRVFYGDPSARAPVYDFARLPVPKSTAFASGALGPERSNQAFEPPPDTRSFTARHTDLITVALVIAAVAAAAAGALALRRRA
;
A
#
# COMPACT_ATOMS: atom_id res chain seq x y z
N MET A 1 -66.07 -26.61 -48.61
CA MET A 1 -65.97 -26.40 -47.19
C MET A 1 -64.58 -26.66 -46.76
N ARG A 2 -63.69 -25.59 -46.66
CA ARG A 2 -62.30 -25.69 -46.20
C ARG A 2 -62.22 -25.25 -44.75
N ARG A 3 -61.85 -26.15 -43.85
CA ARG A 3 -61.62 -25.83 -42.44
C ARG A 3 -60.18 -25.28 -42.29
N LEU A 4 -60.06 -24.03 -41.92
CA LEU A 4 -58.82 -23.41 -41.46
C LEU A 4 -58.55 -23.87 -40.01
N THR A 5 -57.42 -24.56 -39.82
CA THR A 5 -56.89 -24.86 -38.51
C THR A 5 -55.93 -23.77 -38.14
N VAL A 6 -56.26 -22.92 -37.16
CA VAL A 6 -55.34 -21.91 -36.60
C VAL A 6 -54.52 -22.62 -35.55
N ALA A 7 -53.21 -22.77 -35.82
CA ALA A 7 -52.22 -23.23 -34.84
C ALA A 7 -51.77 -22.05 -33.98
N LEU A 8 -52.14 -22.09 -32.69
CA LEU A 8 -51.68 -21.14 -31.68
C LEU A 8 -50.27 -21.55 -31.24
N LEU A 9 -49.23 -20.85 -31.73
CA LEU A 9 -47.90 -20.96 -31.21
C LEU A 9 -47.81 -20.19 -29.87
N ALA A 10 -47.90 -20.93 -28.77
CA ALA A 10 -47.55 -20.41 -27.45
C ALA A 10 -46.04 -20.27 -27.36
N GLY A 11 -45.53 -19.04 -27.54
CA GLY A 11 -44.17 -18.71 -27.27
C GLY A 11 -43.88 -18.84 -25.76
N LEU A 12 -43.18 -19.89 -25.36
CA LEU A 12 -42.55 -19.97 -24.03
C LEU A 12 -41.46 -18.88 -23.99
N ALA A 13 -41.80 -17.76 -23.41
CA ALA A 13 -40.79 -16.81 -22.93
C ALA A 13 -40.08 -17.50 -21.75
N PHE A 14 -38.86 -18.03 -22.02
CA PHE A 14 -37.92 -18.35 -20.95
C PHE A 14 -37.56 -17.04 -20.30
N ALA A 15 -38.29 -16.66 -19.25
CA ALA A 15 -37.81 -15.68 -18.30
C ALA A 15 -36.53 -16.28 -17.66
N SER A 16 -35.37 -15.82 -18.13
CA SER A 16 -34.12 -16.03 -17.42
C SER A 16 -34.35 -15.46 -16.02
N SER A 17 -34.62 -16.33 -15.06
CA SER A 17 -34.59 -15.93 -13.65
C SER A 17 -33.15 -15.53 -13.35
N ALA A 18 -32.85 -14.24 -13.55
CA ALA A 18 -31.63 -13.63 -13.03
C ALA A 18 -31.65 -13.91 -11.52
N TRP A 19 -30.70 -14.67 -11.06
CA TRP A 19 -30.56 -15.01 -9.65
C TRP A 19 -30.26 -13.73 -8.91
N ALA A 20 -31.29 -13.15 -8.27
CA ALA A 20 -31.08 -11.98 -7.42
C ALA A 20 -30.04 -12.35 -6.37
N LEU A 21 -29.04 -11.50 -6.19
CA LEU A 21 -28.02 -11.74 -5.20
C LEU A 21 -28.63 -11.78 -3.80
N ASP A 22 -28.39 -12.85 -3.07
CA ASP A 22 -28.68 -12.87 -1.63
C ASP A 22 -27.71 -11.91 -0.93
N THR A 23 -28.24 -10.84 -0.37
CA THR A 23 -27.47 -9.80 0.30
C THR A 23 -27.41 -9.98 1.82
N THR A 24 -28.01 -11.00 2.39
CA THR A 24 -28.11 -11.18 3.85
C THR A 24 -26.77 -11.42 4.53
N GLY A 25 -25.78 -11.98 3.83
CA GLY A 25 -24.42 -12.17 4.36
C GLY A 25 -23.57 -10.92 4.40
N TYR A 26 -23.94 -9.85 3.68
CA TYR A 26 -23.13 -8.65 3.54
C TYR A 26 -23.51 -7.60 4.59
N ARG A 27 -22.56 -7.23 5.44
CA ARG A 27 -22.82 -6.30 6.55
C ARG A 27 -23.00 -4.86 6.12
N TYR A 28 -22.35 -4.44 5.03
CA TYR A 28 -22.28 -3.05 4.58
C TYR A 28 -22.80 -2.89 3.16
N GLU A 29 -23.48 -1.75 2.93
CA GLU A 29 -23.91 -1.34 1.60
C GLU A 29 -23.58 0.13 1.35
N ARG A 30 -23.38 0.48 0.07
CA ARG A 30 -23.14 1.86 -0.38
C ARG A 30 -23.69 2.10 -1.77
N PRO A 31 -24.27 3.26 -2.07
CA PRO A 31 -24.55 3.64 -3.44
C PRO A 31 -23.24 3.95 -4.17
N LEU A 32 -23.11 3.49 -5.41
CA LEU A 32 -22.06 3.88 -6.34
C LEU A 32 -22.67 4.76 -7.43
N ARG A 33 -22.34 6.05 -7.39
CA ARG A 33 -22.84 7.05 -8.33
C ARG A 33 -21.91 7.14 -9.53
N ALA A 34 -22.45 7.00 -10.71
CA ALA A 34 -21.75 7.17 -11.98
C ALA A 34 -22.70 7.79 -13.01
N ALA A 35 -22.15 8.46 -14.00
CA ALA A 35 -22.91 9.07 -15.09
C ALA A 35 -22.75 8.28 -16.39
N GLY A 36 -23.86 8.00 -17.08
CA GLY A 36 -23.91 7.36 -18.39
C GLY A 36 -23.68 5.86 -18.37
N ASP A 37 -23.61 5.26 -19.57
CA ASP A 37 -23.58 3.81 -19.78
C ASP A 37 -22.16 3.23 -19.91
N ARG A 38 -21.14 4.07 -19.72
CA ARG A 38 -19.74 3.66 -19.83
C ARG A 38 -19.32 2.80 -18.64
N PRO A 39 -18.31 1.93 -18.79
CA PRO A 39 -17.72 1.24 -17.66
C PRO A 39 -17.27 2.23 -16.58
N VAL A 40 -17.53 1.89 -15.31
CA VAL A 40 -17.34 2.79 -14.17
C VAL A 40 -16.05 2.47 -13.45
N LEU A 41 -15.20 3.49 -13.28
CA LEU A 41 -13.96 3.39 -12.53
C LEU A 41 -14.13 4.07 -11.17
N PHE A 42 -13.99 3.32 -10.08
CA PHE A 42 -13.99 3.88 -8.73
C PHE A 42 -12.85 3.34 -7.89
N ALA A 43 -12.40 4.11 -6.90
CA ALA A 43 -11.37 3.68 -5.97
C ALA A 43 -11.99 3.43 -4.58
N PRO A 44 -11.69 2.28 -3.95
CA PRO A 44 -12.03 2.04 -2.57
C PRO A 44 -11.49 3.13 -1.64
N ASP A 45 -12.23 3.44 -0.60
CA ASP A 45 -11.82 4.36 0.46
C ASP A 45 -11.42 3.60 1.74
N ARG A 46 -11.01 4.31 2.78
CA ARG A 46 -10.54 3.71 4.04
C ARG A 46 -11.59 2.81 4.71
N PRO A 47 -12.87 3.22 4.88
CA PRO A 47 -13.89 2.34 5.43
C PRO A 47 -14.03 1.02 4.64
N MET A 48 -14.06 1.10 3.32
CA MET A 48 -14.18 -0.08 2.47
C MET A 48 -12.98 -1.02 2.61
N TYR A 49 -11.74 -0.48 2.68
CA TYR A 49 -10.57 -1.31 2.99
C TYR A 49 -10.66 -1.97 4.37
N GLY A 50 -11.20 -1.24 5.35
CA GLY A 50 -11.37 -1.73 6.71
C GLY A 50 -12.32 -2.89 6.84
N HIS A 51 -13.43 -2.84 6.15
CA HIS A 51 -14.56 -3.74 6.33
C HIS A 51 -14.63 -4.87 5.31
N ALA A 52 -14.19 -4.65 4.06
CA ALA A 52 -14.11 -5.71 3.05
C ALA A 52 -12.99 -6.73 3.35
N GLN A 53 -13.06 -7.88 2.72
CA GLN A 53 -11.94 -8.83 2.71
C GLN A 53 -10.71 -8.19 2.03
N LEU A 54 -9.51 -8.67 2.38
CA LEU A 54 -8.24 -8.08 1.92
C LEU A 54 -8.13 -8.04 0.38
N ASP A 55 -8.73 -9.00 -0.27
CA ASP A 55 -8.72 -9.17 -1.71
C ASP A 55 -10.04 -8.74 -2.38
N PHE A 56 -11.00 -8.17 -1.64
CA PHE A 56 -12.34 -7.85 -2.11
C PHE A 56 -13.12 -9.07 -2.64
N SER A 57 -12.81 -10.28 -2.19
CA SER A 57 -13.57 -11.49 -2.57
C SER A 57 -15.03 -11.43 -2.15
N ASP A 58 -15.33 -10.65 -1.12
CA ASP A 58 -16.68 -10.36 -0.62
C ASP A 58 -17.36 -9.16 -1.31
N LEU A 59 -16.75 -8.55 -2.32
CA LEU A 59 -17.36 -7.42 -3.00
C LEU A 59 -18.41 -7.90 -4.00
N ARG A 60 -19.62 -7.34 -3.91
CA ARG A 60 -20.69 -7.51 -4.90
C ARG A 60 -21.23 -6.14 -5.29
N ILE A 61 -21.61 -6.03 -6.54
CA ILE A 61 -22.26 -4.83 -7.07
C ILE A 61 -23.57 -5.28 -7.70
N ILE A 62 -24.67 -4.61 -7.37
CA ILE A 62 -25.96 -4.83 -7.99
C ILE A 62 -26.46 -3.53 -8.60
N ASP A 63 -27.28 -3.65 -9.63
CA ASP A 63 -27.96 -2.53 -10.26
C ASP A 63 -29.35 -2.26 -9.65
N GLY A 64 -30.08 -1.33 -10.29
CA GLY A 64 -31.44 -0.97 -9.84
C GLY A 64 -32.49 -2.04 -10.08
N ALA A 65 -32.20 -3.06 -10.88
CA ALA A 65 -33.06 -4.22 -11.09
C ALA A 65 -32.75 -5.36 -10.08
N GLY A 66 -31.67 -5.22 -9.31
CA GLY A 66 -31.21 -6.25 -8.37
C GLY A 66 -30.27 -7.29 -9.03
N GLU A 67 -29.87 -7.05 -10.26
CA GLU A 67 -28.96 -7.93 -10.98
C GLU A 67 -27.51 -7.68 -10.57
N GLN A 68 -26.72 -8.76 -10.49
CA GLN A 68 -25.31 -8.65 -10.13
C GLN A 68 -24.51 -8.12 -11.31
N VAL A 69 -23.79 -7.03 -11.07
CA VAL A 69 -22.95 -6.34 -12.07
C VAL A 69 -21.50 -6.79 -11.96
N PRO A 70 -20.90 -7.27 -13.07
CA PRO A 70 -19.53 -7.68 -13.10
C PRO A 70 -18.55 -6.54 -12.81
N TRP A 71 -17.47 -6.87 -12.09
CA TRP A 71 -16.39 -5.94 -11.81
C TRP A 71 -15.04 -6.64 -11.82
N ARG A 72 -13.97 -5.86 -11.92
CA ARG A 72 -12.58 -6.35 -11.90
C ARG A 72 -11.63 -5.34 -11.28
N ARG A 73 -10.50 -5.83 -10.80
CA ARG A 73 -9.37 -4.96 -10.46
C ARG A 73 -8.63 -4.58 -11.73
N LEU A 74 -8.20 -3.34 -11.79
CA LEU A 74 -7.23 -2.97 -12.81
C LEU A 74 -5.82 -3.32 -12.33
N PRO A 75 -4.98 -3.86 -13.23
CA PRO A 75 -3.58 -4.06 -12.90
C PRO A 75 -2.95 -2.75 -12.45
N GLN A 76 -2.22 -2.79 -11.35
CA GLN A 76 -1.39 -1.65 -10.97
C GLN A 76 -0.39 -1.36 -12.10
N PRO A 77 -0.17 -0.08 -12.45
CA PRO A 77 0.90 0.26 -13.36
C PRO A 77 2.20 -0.32 -12.81
N ARG A 78 2.75 -1.31 -13.48
CA ARG A 78 4.04 -1.85 -13.10
C ARG A 78 5.10 -0.80 -13.39
N ALA A 79 5.97 -0.57 -12.43
CA ALA A 79 7.20 0.16 -12.73
C ALA A 79 7.89 -0.51 -13.93
N PRO A 80 8.40 0.26 -14.90
CA PRO A 80 9.15 -0.31 -16.01
C PRO A 80 10.22 -1.25 -15.46
N ARG A 81 10.40 -2.40 -16.11
CA ARG A 81 11.43 -3.37 -15.68
C ARG A 81 12.79 -2.67 -15.68
N PRO A 82 13.58 -2.81 -14.60
CA PRO A 82 14.94 -2.31 -14.59
C PRO A 82 15.73 -2.94 -15.75
N ILE A 83 16.51 -2.13 -16.42
CA ILE A 83 17.35 -2.55 -17.54
C ILE A 83 18.80 -2.37 -17.10
N ALA A 84 19.60 -3.42 -17.19
CA ALA A 84 21.03 -3.32 -16.96
C ALA A 84 21.63 -2.38 -18.02
N VAL A 85 22.49 -1.47 -17.57
CA VAL A 85 23.12 -0.48 -18.45
C VAL A 85 24.62 -0.73 -18.56
N SER A 86 25.16 -0.46 -19.74
CA SER A 86 26.59 -0.60 -19.98
C SER A 86 27.38 0.47 -19.23
N VAL A 87 28.36 0.04 -18.46
CA VAL A 87 29.34 0.93 -17.84
C VAL A 87 30.48 1.13 -18.84
N LEU A 88 30.60 2.34 -19.40
CA LEU A 88 31.64 2.64 -20.38
C LEU A 88 33.00 2.88 -19.74
N ASN A 89 33.01 3.65 -18.65
CA ASN A 89 34.20 3.95 -17.90
C ASN A 89 33.90 3.89 -16.40
N ALA A 90 34.58 3.01 -15.70
CA ALA A 90 34.55 2.95 -14.25
C ALA A 90 35.95 3.11 -13.71
N GLY A 91 36.11 3.84 -12.62
CA GLY A 91 37.41 4.08 -12.00
C GLY A 91 37.33 5.05 -10.83
N ARG A 92 38.45 5.63 -10.51
CA ARG A 92 38.56 6.62 -9.44
C ARG A 92 39.18 7.94 -9.96
N GLN A 93 38.65 9.04 -9.46
CA GLN A 93 39.20 10.37 -9.69
C GLN A 93 39.37 11.07 -8.33
N GLY A 94 40.61 11.09 -7.84
CA GLY A 94 40.89 11.48 -6.46
C GLY A 94 40.21 10.51 -5.47
N ASN A 95 39.44 11.06 -4.54
CA ASN A 95 38.70 10.29 -3.54
C ASN A 95 37.27 9.85 -4.00
N ALA A 96 36.93 10.09 -5.24
CA ALA A 96 35.60 9.73 -5.77
C ALA A 96 35.66 8.54 -6.73
N ALA A 97 34.77 7.56 -6.55
CA ALA A 97 34.45 6.57 -7.55
C ALA A 97 33.71 7.26 -8.70
N VAL A 98 34.09 7.00 -9.94
CA VAL A 98 33.43 7.57 -11.12
C VAL A 98 32.97 6.44 -12.07
N ALA A 99 31.81 6.62 -12.67
CA ALA A 99 31.32 5.74 -13.72
C ALA A 99 30.55 6.54 -14.76
N LEU A 100 30.67 6.15 -16.03
CA LEU A 100 29.87 6.67 -17.13
C LEU A 100 28.99 5.55 -17.65
N LEU A 101 27.69 5.73 -17.61
CA LEU A 101 26.69 4.77 -18.07
C LEU A 101 26.18 5.16 -19.45
N ASP A 102 26.01 4.19 -20.37
CA ASP A 102 25.32 4.38 -21.65
C ASP A 102 23.92 3.78 -21.56
N LEU A 103 22.89 4.61 -21.62
CA LEU A 103 21.49 4.22 -21.60
C LEU A 103 20.96 3.77 -22.97
N GLY A 104 21.84 3.78 -23.97
CA GLY A 104 21.52 3.44 -25.34
C GLY A 104 20.92 4.59 -26.17
N PRO A 105 20.72 4.36 -27.47
CA PRO A 105 20.31 5.42 -28.40
C PRO A 105 18.82 5.79 -28.27
N ARG A 106 18.01 4.94 -27.67
CA ARG A 106 16.57 5.20 -27.51
C ARG A 106 16.35 6.19 -26.38
N ARG A 107 15.86 7.38 -26.72
CA ARG A 107 15.47 8.37 -25.73
C ARG A 107 14.23 7.91 -24.97
N GLN A 108 14.40 7.67 -23.68
CA GLN A 108 13.32 7.28 -22.78
C GLN A 108 13.51 8.00 -21.46
N LEU A 109 12.44 8.55 -20.92
CA LEU A 109 12.47 9.19 -19.62
C LEU A 109 12.87 8.17 -18.54
N ARG A 110 13.92 8.47 -17.83
CA ARG A 110 14.47 7.70 -16.71
C ARG A 110 14.55 8.59 -15.49
N ASP A 111 14.35 8.02 -14.31
CA ASP A 111 14.38 8.78 -13.06
C ASP A 111 14.98 8.00 -11.89
N ARG A 112 15.45 6.78 -12.14
CA ARG A 112 15.94 5.87 -11.09
C ARG A 112 17.08 5.01 -11.58
N LEU A 113 18.13 4.93 -10.76
CA LEU A 113 19.21 3.96 -10.88
C LEU A 113 19.27 3.11 -9.61
N GLU A 114 19.60 1.86 -9.77
CA GLU A 114 20.06 0.99 -8.70
C GLU A 114 21.49 0.59 -9.01
N LEU A 115 22.40 0.92 -8.10
CA LEU A 115 23.83 0.78 -8.32
C LEU A 115 24.34 -0.53 -7.74
N ASP A 116 25.20 -1.19 -8.49
CA ASP A 116 25.99 -2.30 -7.99
C ASP A 116 27.28 -1.72 -7.36
N ILE A 117 27.29 -1.67 -6.03
CA ILE A 117 28.40 -1.19 -5.23
C ILE A 117 28.97 -2.39 -4.49
N PRO A 118 30.26 -2.73 -4.74
CA PRO A 118 30.86 -3.94 -4.17
C PRO A 118 31.14 -3.83 -2.66
N ASP A 119 31.11 -2.60 -2.13
CA ASP A 119 31.42 -2.36 -0.72
C ASP A 119 30.33 -2.88 0.22
N THR A 120 30.75 -3.20 1.44
CA THR A 120 29.91 -3.48 2.60
C THR A 120 30.21 -2.47 3.71
N GLY A 121 29.24 -2.22 4.59
CA GLY A 121 29.44 -1.33 5.73
C GLY A 121 29.79 0.11 5.36
N PHE A 122 29.08 0.70 4.39
CA PHE A 122 29.38 2.04 3.89
C PHE A 122 28.21 3.01 3.99
N VAL A 123 28.55 4.30 4.03
CA VAL A 123 27.64 5.42 3.75
C VAL A 123 28.32 6.31 2.73
N GLY A 124 27.71 6.42 1.57
CA GLY A 124 28.28 7.17 0.45
C GLY A 124 27.27 8.19 -0.12
N ARG A 125 27.82 9.14 -0.90
CA ARG A 125 27.02 10.11 -1.67
C ARG A 125 27.35 9.96 -3.13
N VAL A 126 26.31 9.75 -3.94
CA VAL A 126 26.46 9.63 -5.39
C VAL A 126 25.77 10.80 -6.06
N ARG A 127 26.56 11.55 -6.83
CA ARG A 127 26.08 12.60 -7.74
C ARG A 127 25.80 11.98 -9.10
N VAL A 128 24.65 12.32 -9.66
CA VAL A 128 24.25 11.97 -11.02
C VAL A 128 24.25 13.23 -11.89
N SER A 129 24.86 13.13 -13.05
CA SER A 129 24.81 14.18 -14.08
C SER A 129 24.50 13.56 -15.43
N GLY A 130 23.61 14.17 -16.20
CA GLY A 130 23.24 13.75 -17.55
C GLY A 130 24.05 14.44 -18.62
N THR A 131 24.31 13.75 -19.74
CA THR A 131 24.97 14.31 -20.92
C THR A 131 24.61 13.54 -22.20
N ASP A 132 24.55 14.23 -23.32
CA ASP A 132 24.37 13.60 -24.64
C ASP A 132 25.69 13.55 -25.42
N ASP A 133 26.61 14.46 -25.14
CA ASP A 133 27.88 14.64 -25.88
C ASP A 133 29.15 14.25 -25.09
N ARG A 134 28.96 13.80 -23.83
CA ARG A 134 30.03 13.45 -22.88
C ARG A 134 31.03 14.61 -22.59
N ARG A 135 30.64 15.81 -22.92
CA ARG A 135 31.42 17.05 -22.70
C ARG A 135 30.73 18.01 -21.77
N ARG A 136 29.42 18.22 -21.97
CA ARG A 136 28.59 19.10 -21.14
C ARG A 136 27.74 18.25 -20.22
N PHE A 137 27.89 18.43 -18.93
CA PHE A 137 27.23 17.66 -17.89
C PHE A 137 26.21 18.52 -17.14
N THR A 138 24.97 18.11 -17.16
CA THR A 138 23.88 18.73 -16.39
C THR A 138 23.70 17.96 -15.09
N HIS A 139 23.82 18.64 -13.95
CA HIS A 139 23.57 18.03 -12.66
C HIS A 139 22.09 17.64 -12.53
N LEU A 140 21.79 16.39 -12.17
CA LEU A 140 20.44 15.88 -11.99
C LEU A 140 20.09 15.72 -10.50
N SER A 141 20.94 15.03 -9.75
CA SER A 141 20.69 14.80 -8.32
C SER A 141 21.96 14.41 -7.56
N THR A 142 21.85 14.44 -6.25
CA THR A 142 22.80 13.82 -5.32
C THR A 142 22.03 13.01 -4.30
N SER A 143 22.30 11.71 -4.22
CA SER A 143 21.62 10.76 -3.33
C SER A 143 22.58 10.14 -2.35
N VAL A 144 22.09 9.77 -1.19
CA VAL A 144 22.83 8.94 -0.22
C VAL A 144 22.58 7.48 -0.56
N VAL A 145 23.67 6.70 -0.61
CA VAL A 145 23.67 5.24 -0.74
C VAL A 145 24.33 4.65 0.50
N TYR A 146 23.86 3.52 0.96
CA TYR A 146 24.37 2.97 2.20
C TYR A 146 24.21 1.45 2.28
N ASP A 147 25.06 0.86 3.11
CA ASP A 147 24.97 -0.49 3.61
C ASP A 147 25.43 -0.44 5.07
N ILE A 148 24.49 -0.52 5.99
CA ILE A 148 24.76 -0.37 7.41
C ILE A 148 24.19 -1.57 8.16
N GLU A 149 24.92 -2.01 9.17
CA GLU A 149 24.48 -3.02 10.12
C GLU A 149 24.20 -2.36 11.47
N GLY A 150 23.03 -2.62 12.02
CA GLY A 150 22.58 -2.08 13.32
C GLY A 150 21.98 -3.16 14.18
N ALA A 151 21.62 -2.83 15.42
CA ALA A 151 21.03 -3.76 16.38
C ALA A 151 19.73 -4.44 15.89
N GLU A 152 19.02 -3.82 14.94
CA GLU A 152 17.76 -4.31 14.35
C GLU A 152 17.97 -4.99 12.98
N GLY A 153 19.22 -5.24 12.55
CA GLY A 153 19.56 -5.90 11.29
C GLY A 153 20.28 -4.99 10.28
N ARG A 154 20.50 -5.53 9.08
CA ARG A 154 21.19 -4.85 7.99
C ARG A 154 20.24 -4.03 7.13
N ALA A 155 20.58 -2.77 6.90
CA ALA A 155 19.88 -1.89 5.98
C ALA A 155 20.80 -1.52 4.81
N ARG A 156 20.37 -1.81 3.58
CA ARG A 156 21.11 -1.49 2.36
C ARG A 156 20.23 -0.75 1.36
N SER A 157 20.72 0.37 0.84
CA SER A 157 20.08 1.07 -0.29
C SER A 157 21.14 1.63 -1.22
N THR A 158 21.13 1.16 -2.45
CA THR A 158 21.99 1.64 -3.54
C THR A 158 21.20 2.37 -4.61
N VAL A 159 19.98 2.78 -4.27
CA VAL A 159 19.05 3.46 -5.17
C VAL A 159 19.32 4.95 -5.22
N VAL A 160 19.44 5.45 -6.43
CA VAL A 160 19.61 6.87 -6.74
C VAL A 160 18.46 7.34 -7.59
N THR A 161 17.76 8.38 -7.17
CA THR A 161 16.65 8.99 -7.90
C THR A 161 17.06 10.38 -8.41
N PHE A 162 16.48 10.77 -9.54
CA PHE A 162 16.72 12.07 -10.17
C PHE A 162 15.48 12.54 -10.94
N PRO A 163 15.36 13.82 -11.31
CA PRO A 163 14.28 14.30 -12.16
C PRO A 163 14.20 13.52 -13.46
N PRO A 164 13.00 13.16 -13.95
CA PRO A 164 12.85 12.44 -15.21
C PRO A 164 13.64 13.11 -16.32
N SER A 165 14.54 12.36 -16.91
CA SER A 165 15.43 12.87 -17.98
C SER A 165 15.68 11.79 -19.04
N ASP A 166 15.97 12.20 -20.27
CA ASP A 166 16.18 11.31 -21.41
C ASP A 166 17.62 11.38 -21.95
N PHE A 167 18.57 11.84 -21.14
CA PHE A 167 19.98 11.86 -21.51
C PHE A 167 20.47 10.46 -21.93
N ARG A 168 21.29 10.41 -22.98
CA ARG A 168 21.91 9.17 -23.42
C ARG A 168 22.91 8.63 -22.40
N TYR A 169 23.69 9.50 -21.79
CA TYR A 169 24.71 9.09 -20.83
C TYR A 169 24.45 9.68 -19.45
N LEU A 170 24.75 8.90 -18.41
CA LEU A 170 24.77 9.39 -17.04
C LEU A 170 26.17 9.22 -16.45
N GLN A 171 26.71 10.30 -15.94
CA GLN A 171 27.94 10.30 -15.16
C GLN A 171 27.60 10.18 -13.69
N LEU A 172 28.24 9.24 -13.02
CA LEU A 172 28.15 9.02 -11.59
C LEU A 172 29.45 9.42 -10.91
N ARG A 173 29.37 10.10 -9.78
CA ARG A 173 30.51 10.42 -8.91
C ARG A 173 30.14 10.10 -7.48
N GLY A 174 30.71 9.01 -6.94
CA GLY A 174 30.45 8.51 -5.59
C GLY A 174 31.60 8.88 -4.64
N ARG A 175 31.28 9.41 -3.47
CA ARG A 175 32.21 9.57 -2.36
C ARG A 175 31.77 8.68 -1.21
N GLY A 176 32.71 8.11 -0.45
CA GLY A 176 32.41 7.16 0.61
C GLY A 176 32.11 5.75 0.11
N ILE A 177 32.43 5.46 -1.16
CA ILE A 177 32.36 4.13 -1.78
C ILE A 177 33.64 3.89 -2.58
N SER A 178 34.05 2.62 -2.70
CA SER A 178 35.27 2.24 -3.42
C SER A 178 35.08 2.26 -4.93
N GLY A 179 33.90 1.84 -5.42
CA GLY A 179 33.63 1.71 -6.84
C GLY A 179 32.14 1.58 -7.17
N ILE A 180 31.84 1.59 -8.46
CA ILE A 180 30.51 1.28 -9.03
C ILE A 180 30.76 0.22 -10.09
N ALA A 181 30.39 -1.03 -9.81
CA ALA A 181 30.61 -2.17 -10.69
C ALA A 181 29.57 -2.26 -11.82
N GLY A 182 28.36 -1.82 -11.54
CA GLY A 182 27.25 -1.86 -12.49
C GLY A 182 26.12 -0.94 -12.08
N ALA A 183 25.10 -0.87 -12.93
CA ALA A 183 23.87 -0.20 -12.62
C ALA A 183 22.70 -0.77 -13.41
N THR A 184 21.51 -0.73 -12.83
CA THR A 184 20.26 -0.90 -13.56
C THR A 184 19.50 0.43 -13.59
N VAL A 185 18.89 0.75 -14.72
CA VAL A 185 18.08 1.95 -14.89
C VAL A 185 16.63 1.59 -15.04
N SER A 186 15.77 2.35 -14.41
CA SER A 186 14.34 2.29 -14.63
C SER A 186 13.77 3.69 -14.82
N GLY A 187 12.70 3.77 -15.62
CA GLY A 187 11.90 4.99 -15.69
C GLY A 187 10.72 4.89 -14.73
N ARG A 188 10.18 6.04 -14.40
CA ARG A 188 8.90 6.11 -13.75
C ARG A 188 7.85 5.67 -14.76
N GLY A 189 7.21 4.54 -14.52
CA GLY A 189 5.95 4.27 -15.16
C GLY A 189 4.95 5.39 -14.84
N PRO A 190 3.85 5.53 -15.57
CA PRO A 190 2.81 6.46 -15.20
C PRO A 190 2.43 6.17 -13.73
N SER A 191 2.94 6.99 -12.83
CA SER A 191 2.52 6.91 -11.43
C SER A 191 1.12 7.48 -11.37
N PRO A 192 0.12 6.70 -10.97
CA PRO A 192 -1.14 7.29 -10.57
C PRO A 192 -0.82 8.30 -9.47
N GLU A 193 -1.47 9.45 -9.50
CA GLU A 193 -1.30 10.46 -8.47
C GLU A 193 -1.53 9.82 -7.10
N ALA A 194 -0.49 9.85 -6.26
CA ALA A 194 -0.59 9.31 -4.92
C ALA A 194 -1.60 10.14 -4.13
N ARG A 195 -2.60 9.50 -3.56
CA ARG A 195 -3.54 10.17 -2.65
C ARG A 195 -2.89 10.35 -1.30
N VAL A 196 -2.96 11.58 -0.79
CA VAL A 196 -2.60 11.87 0.60
C VAL A 196 -3.60 11.14 1.50
N LEU A 197 -3.09 10.26 2.34
CA LEU A 197 -3.83 9.74 3.48
C LEU A 197 -3.56 10.71 4.62
N THR A 198 -4.39 11.74 4.78
CA THR A 198 -4.25 12.67 5.90
C THR A 198 -4.31 11.90 7.20
N THR A 199 -3.41 12.21 8.12
CA THR A 199 -3.23 11.40 9.30
C THR A 199 -3.00 12.27 10.51
N THR A 200 -3.58 11.86 11.62
CA THR A 200 -3.22 12.38 12.92
C THR A 200 -1.98 11.61 13.38
N ALA A 201 -0.83 12.24 13.31
CA ALA A 201 0.40 11.66 13.81
C ALA A 201 0.64 12.13 15.26
N ARG A 202 0.90 11.18 16.14
CA ARG A 202 1.41 11.46 17.50
C ARG A 202 2.91 11.35 17.49
N VAL A 203 3.59 12.40 17.91
CA VAL A 203 5.05 12.45 18.01
C VAL A 203 5.47 12.38 19.46
N GLU A 204 6.33 11.42 19.79
CA GLU A 204 6.93 11.27 21.11
C GLU A 204 8.45 11.20 20.94
N SER A 205 9.17 12.10 21.61
CA SER A 205 10.63 12.11 21.61
C SER A 205 11.17 11.67 22.96
N THR A 206 12.02 10.64 22.96
CA THR A 206 12.66 10.08 24.17
C THR A 206 14.16 10.33 24.14
N GLY A 207 14.61 11.55 23.92
CA GLY A 207 16.04 11.89 23.81
C GLY A 207 16.74 11.16 22.67
N ARG A 208 17.01 9.87 22.80
CA ARG A 208 17.75 9.08 21.79
C ARG A 208 16.92 8.62 20.58
N ALA A 209 15.61 8.69 20.64
CA ALA A 209 14.73 8.32 19.52
C ALA A 209 13.48 9.21 19.46
N THR A 210 12.99 9.44 18.26
CA THR A 210 11.69 10.05 17.99
C THR A 210 10.77 8.99 17.46
N LEU A 211 9.66 8.75 18.16
CA LEU A 211 8.59 7.82 17.75
C LEU A 211 7.43 8.63 17.16
N ILE A 212 6.98 8.25 15.99
CA ILE A 212 5.85 8.87 15.32
C ILE A 212 4.83 7.78 15.04
N LEU A 213 3.65 7.91 15.64
CA LEU A 213 2.53 6.99 15.48
C LEU A 213 1.49 7.63 14.57
N VAL A 214 1.17 6.94 13.50
CA VAL A 214 0.16 7.33 12.51
C VAL A 214 -1.02 6.37 12.64
N ASP A 215 -2.25 6.87 12.89
CA ASP A 215 -3.48 6.08 12.84
C ASP A 215 -4.25 6.40 11.54
N LEU A 216 -4.48 5.40 10.73
CA LEU A 216 -5.24 5.49 9.49
C LEU A 216 -6.74 5.26 9.68
N GLU A 217 -7.19 5.18 10.95
CA GLU A 217 -8.59 5.01 11.41
C GLU A 217 -9.17 3.63 11.11
N HIS A 218 -8.85 3.04 9.98
CA HIS A 218 -9.35 1.74 9.55
C HIS A 218 -8.24 0.71 9.36
N PRO A 219 -8.46 -0.57 9.67
CA PRO A 219 -7.50 -1.63 9.41
C PRO A 219 -7.33 -1.87 7.89
N LYS A 220 -6.25 -2.53 7.52
CA LYS A 220 -5.98 -2.98 6.15
C LYS A 220 -5.87 -1.84 5.11
N VAL A 221 -5.75 -0.58 5.53
CA VAL A 221 -5.56 0.56 4.62
C VAL A 221 -4.20 0.43 3.91
N PRO A 222 -4.16 0.44 2.58
CA PRO A 222 -2.90 0.37 1.86
C PRO A 222 -2.09 1.65 2.05
N VAL A 223 -0.80 1.51 2.28
CA VAL A 223 0.17 2.62 2.30
C VAL A 223 1.36 2.23 1.44
N ASP A 224 1.75 3.13 0.54
CA ASP A 224 2.84 2.91 -0.41
C ASP A 224 4.05 3.79 -0.11
N GLU A 225 3.84 4.98 0.46
CA GLU A 225 4.92 5.93 0.76
C GLU A 225 4.66 6.67 2.07
N ILE A 226 5.75 6.93 2.79
CA ILE A 226 5.80 7.85 3.92
C ILE A 226 6.78 8.95 3.57
N ARG A 227 6.35 10.20 3.61
CA ARG A 227 7.25 11.36 3.46
C ARG A 227 7.50 11.99 4.81
N VAL A 228 8.77 12.17 5.11
CA VAL A 228 9.25 12.78 6.34
C VAL A 228 9.94 14.08 5.99
N SER A 229 9.50 15.17 6.60
CA SER A 229 10.17 16.47 6.53
C SER A 229 10.35 17.03 7.94
N ALA A 230 11.46 17.74 8.16
CA ALA A 230 11.72 18.40 9.43
C ALA A 230 12.25 19.82 9.21
N GLY A 231 12.02 20.71 10.18
CA GLY A 231 12.54 22.07 10.18
C GLY A 231 14.05 22.14 10.38
N THR A 232 14.62 21.15 11.06
CA THR A 232 16.06 21.04 11.33
C THR A 232 16.87 21.26 10.04
N PRO A 233 17.86 22.18 10.04
CA PRO A 233 18.56 22.61 8.83
C PRO A 233 19.33 21.49 8.13
N GLN A 234 19.95 20.59 8.89
CA GLN A 234 20.76 19.49 8.38
C GLN A 234 20.66 18.29 9.31
N TYR A 235 20.38 17.12 8.75
CA TYR A 235 20.34 15.87 9.48
C TYR A 235 20.51 14.68 8.55
N ASP A 236 20.94 13.55 9.11
CA ASP A 236 21.02 12.25 8.45
C ASP A 236 20.91 11.15 9.52
N ARG A 237 19.71 10.52 9.66
CA ARG A 237 19.41 9.61 10.77
C ARG A 237 18.82 8.30 10.29
N PRO A 238 19.15 7.17 10.92
CA PRO A 238 18.48 5.91 10.69
C PRO A 238 17.00 6.02 11.09
N ALA A 239 16.16 5.32 10.34
CA ALA A 239 14.73 5.25 10.62
C ALA A 239 14.18 3.85 10.28
N THR A 240 13.27 3.35 11.11
CA THR A 240 12.56 2.11 10.89
C THR A 240 11.06 2.34 10.86
N VAL A 241 10.37 1.59 10.01
CA VAL A 241 8.91 1.63 9.88
C VAL A 241 8.33 0.27 10.22
N ALA A 242 7.33 0.24 11.09
CA ALA A 242 6.55 -0.94 11.38
C ALA A 242 5.05 -0.65 11.23
N GLY A 243 4.28 -1.68 10.86
CA GLY A 243 2.83 -1.61 10.71
C GLY A 243 2.09 -2.53 11.66
N SER A 244 0.87 -2.15 12.05
CA SER A 244 -0.02 -2.95 12.89
C SER A 244 -1.49 -2.69 12.55
N ASN A 245 -2.36 -3.69 12.76
CA ASN A 245 -3.81 -3.51 12.64
C ASN A 245 -4.51 -3.41 14.01
N ASP A 246 -3.84 -3.81 15.09
CA ASP A 246 -4.38 -3.85 16.46
C ASP A 246 -3.63 -2.96 17.46
N GLY A 247 -2.55 -2.31 17.02
CA GLY A 247 -1.67 -1.49 17.86
C GLY A 247 -0.79 -2.28 18.85
N LYS A 248 -0.86 -3.63 18.82
CA LYS A 248 -0.12 -4.53 19.71
C LYS A 248 0.91 -5.35 18.95
N ASN A 249 0.49 -5.98 17.86
CA ASN A 249 1.34 -6.82 17.01
C ASN A 249 1.90 -5.97 15.86
N TRP A 250 3.22 -5.78 15.86
CA TRP A 250 3.93 -4.93 14.93
C TRP A 250 4.78 -5.75 13.95
N VAL A 251 4.64 -5.48 12.67
CA VAL A 251 5.38 -6.11 11.60
C VAL A 251 6.36 -5.09 11.00
N PRO A 252 7.67 -5.39 10.93
CA PRO A 252 8.62 -4.52 10.24
C PRO A 252 8.25 -4.37 8.76
N LEU A 253 8.28 -3.12 8.25
CA LEU A 253 7.94 -2.80 6.86
C LEU A 253 9.14 -2.27 6.08
N ALA A 254 9.94 -1.40 6.69
CA ALA A 254 11.09 -0.82 6.04
C ALA A 254 12.13 -0.31 7.03
N SER A 255 13.38 -0.31 6.59
CA SER A 255 14.47 0.46 7.20
C SER A 255 14.99 1.46 6.17
N ALA A 256 15.25 2.69 6.60
CA ALA A 256 15.65 3.78 5.74
C ALA A 256 16.55 4.77 6.49
N ARG A 257 17.03 5.77 5.78
CA ARG A 257 17.60 6.97 6.41
C ARG A 257 16.73 8.18 6.07
N VAL A 258 16.43 8.97 7.07
CA VAL A 258 15.81 10.28 6.88
C VAL A 258 16.91 11.34 6.90
N TYR A 259 16.95 12.18 5.90
CA TYR A 259 18.03 13.15 5.78
C TYR A 259 17.59 14.45 5.13
N ARG A 260 18.32 15.49 5.46
CA ARG A 260 18.28 16.79 4.81
C ARG A 260 19.72 17.29 4.71
N LEU A 261 20.23 17.37 3.50
CA LEU A 261 21.59 17.76 3.25
C LEU A 261 21.60 19.12 2.58
N PRO A 262 22.51 20.04 2.97
CA PRO A 262 22.66 21.29 2.27
C PRO A 262 23.18 21.01 0.86
N ASP A 263 22.62 21.67 -0.14
CA ASP A 263 23.21 21.70 -1.47
C ASP A 263 24.22 22.89 -1.50
N PRO A 264 25.54 22.63 -1.49
CA PRO A 264 26.54 23.66 -1.46
C PRO A 264 26.57 24.53 -2.72
N ARG A 265 25.76 24.24 -3.73
CA ARG A 265 25.72 24.93 -5.02
C ARG A 265 24.41 25.67 -5.29
N SER A 266 23.46 25.58 -4.41
CA SER A 266 22.21 26.34 -4.52
C SER A 266 22.34 27.63 -3.71
N PRO A 267 22.52 28.79 -4.35
CA PRO A 267 22.56 30.08 -3.65
C PRO A 267 21.27 30.38 -2.86
N ALA A 268 20.17 29.73 -3.24
CA ALA A 268 18.88 29.91 -2.62
C ALA A 268 18.59 28.91 -1.47
N GLY A 269 19.59 28.13 -1.02
CA GLY A 269 19.39 27.15 0.05
C GLY A 269 18.38 26.06 -0.36
N ASN A 270 18.40 25.65 -1.63
CA ASN A 270 17.51 24.61 -2.13
C ASN A 270 17.83 23.31 -1.38
N ARG A 271 17.02 23.05 -0.40
CA ARG A 271 17.16 21.92 0.52
C ARG A 271 16.49 20.72 -0.15
N THR A 272 17.13 19.58 -0.10
CA THR A 272 16.53 18.33 -0.55
C THR A 272 15.14 18.22 0.08
N PRO A 273 14.04 18.08 -0.69
CA PRO A 273 12.75 17.85 -0.10
C PRO A 273 12.80 16.57 0.75
N GLY A 274 12.06 16.54 1.84
CA GLY A 274 12.09 15.48 2.85
C GLY A 274 12.16 14.07 2.28
N THR A 275 12.69 13.16 3.07
CA THR A 275 12.90 11.76 2.67
C THR A 275 11.58 11.06 2.40
N THR A 276 11.49 10.34 1.28
CA THR A 276 10.40 9.43 0.97
C THR A 276 10.83 7.99 1.27
N ILE A 277 10.11 7.34 2.19
CA ILE A 277 10.28 5.93 2.53
C ILE A 277 9.17 5.17 1.81
N ARG A 278 9.56 4.21 0.95
CA ARG A 278 8.61 3.33 0.29
C ARG A 278 8.32 2.13 1.18
N ILE A 279 7.06 1.80 1.30
CA ILE A 279 6.59 0.64 2.03
C ILE A 279 5.55 -0.10 1.17
N ASP A 280 5.35 -1.36 1.46
CA ASP A 280 4.24 -2.15 0.91
C ASP A 280 3.53 -2.81 2.09
N GLY A 281 2.41 -2.23 2.48
CA GLY A 281 1.69 -2.71 3.64
C GLY A 281 0.24 -2.29 3.66
N ARG A 282 -0.56 -3.06 4.43
CA ARG A 282 -1.98 -2.77 4.68
C ARG A 282 -2.22 -2.82 6.18
N HIS A 283 -2.19 -1.66 6.80
CA HIS A 283 -2.26 -1.53 8.25
C HIS A 283 -3.16 -0.38 8.65
N ARG A 284 -3.63 -0.41 9.91
CA ARG A 284 -4.26 0.73 10.55
C ARG A 284 -3.23 1.67 11.15
N TYR A 285 -2.25 1.11 11.84
CA TYR A 285 -1.24 1.88 12.53
C TYR A 285 0.10 1.74 11.83
N LEU A 286 0.81 2.87 11.71
CA LEU A 286 2.21 2.89 11.29
C LEU A 286 3.03 3.52 12.39
N ARG A 287 4.16 2.91 12.72
CA ARG A 287 5.12 3.42 13.68
C ARG A 287 6.43 3.69 12.96
N LEU A 288 6.79 4.96 12.88
CA LEU A 288 8.09 5.41 12.40
C LEU A 288 8.95 5.73 13.61
N ARG A 289 10.10 5.07 13.72
CA ARG A 289 11.12 5.33 14.73
C ARG A 289 12.34 5.92 14.06
N ILE A 290 12.79 7.08 14.52
CA ILE A 290 13.99 7.77 14.04
C ILE A 290 15.01 7.76 15.17
N GLU A 291 16.21 7.25 14.92
CA GLU A 291 17.30 7.24 15.89
C GLU A 291 17.98 8.61 15.93
N ASN A 292 17.91 9.27 17.09
CA ASN A 292 18.52 10.58 17.29
C ASN A 292 20.00 10.49 17.68
N GLY A 293 20.41 9.35 18.29
CA GLY A 293 21.75 9.25 18.86
C GLY A 293 21.97 10.27 19.99
N ASP A 294 23.02 11.04 19.87
CA ASP A 294 23.33 12.12 20.82
C ASP A 294 22.87 13.51 20.33
N ASP A 295 22.23 13.57 19.15
CA ASP A 295 21.68 14.81 18.60
C ASP A 295 20.30 15.12 19.16
N THR A 296 19.92 16.39 19.14
CA THR A 296 18.57 16.84 19.50
C THR A 296 17.50 16.25 18.56
N PRO A 297 16.28 15.98 19.01
CA PRO A 297 15.19 15.54 18.17
C PRO A 297 14.96 16.45 16.96
N LEU A 298 14.46 15.88 15.86
CA LEU A 298 14.11 16.65 14.65
C LEU A 298 12.85 17.49 14.89
N GLU A 299 12.94 18.81 14.78
CA GLU A 299 11.83 19.74 15.05
C GLU A 299 11.77 20.89 14.06
N PRO A 300 10.54 21.37 13.68
CA PRO A 300 9.31 20.60 13.73
C PRO A 300 9.37 19.42 12.72
N ILE A 301 8.78 18.28 13.07
CA ILE A 301 8.73 17.11 12.18
C ILE A 301 7.32 16.94 11.62
N GLN A 302 7.23 16.64 10.33
CA GLN A 302 5.99 16.34 9.64
C GLN A 302 6.10 15.00 8.91
N VAL A 303 5.07 14.18 9.08
CA VAL A 303 4.95 12.90 8.40
C VAL A 303 3.65 12.86 7.61
N THR A 304 3.76 12.56 6.33
CA THR A 304 2.62 12.40 5.44
C THR A 304 2.67 11.03 4.81
N THR A 305 1.58 10.30 4.87
CA THR A 305 1.44 8.98 4.27
C THR A 305 0.69 9.07 2.94
N PHE A 306 1.04 8.21 2.00
CA PHE A 306 0.47 8.20 0.66
C PHE A 306 0.10 6.78 0.25
N ALA A 307 -1.01 6.67 -0.49
CA ALA A 307 -1.39 5.45 -1.17
C ALA A 307 -1.59 5.70 -2.66
N PHE A 308 -1.14 4.76 -3.49
CA PHE A 308 -1.52 4.76 -4.90
C PHE A 308 -2.96 4.26 -5.04
N PRO A 309 -3.78 4.91 -5.89
CA PRO A 309 -5.13 4.44 -6.17
C PRO A 309 -5.11 3.01 -6.70
N ARG A 310 -6.00 2.18 -6.16
CA ARG A 310 -6.24 0.81 -6.58
C ARG A 310 -7.66 0.68 -7.13
N PRO A 311 -7.93 1.28 -8.31
CA PRO A 311 -9.28 1.38 -8.82
C PRO A 311 -9.85 0.02 -9.21
N LEU A 312 -11.17 -0.08 -9.05
CA LEU A 312 -11.99 -1.16 -9.52
C LEU A 312 -12.78 -0.70 -10.73
N LEU A 313 -12.86 -1.55 -11.76
CA LEU A 313 -13.61 -1.31 -12.97
C LEU A 313 -14.89 -2.13 -12.92
N VAL A 314 -16.03 -1.46 -13.07
CA VAL A 314 -17.38 -2.05 -13.12
C VAL A 314 -17.86 -2.05 -14.56
N GLU A 315 -18.57 -3.07 -14.97
CA GLU A 315 -19.18 -3.16 -16.29
C GLU A 315 -20.14 -2.00 -16.55
N GLY A 316 -20.17 -1.49 -17.77
CA GLY A 316 -21.07 -0.40 -18.18
C GLY A 316 -22.46 -0.85 -18.51
N GLY A 317 -23.40 0.08 -18.72
CA GLY A 317 -24.77 -0.20 -19.11
C GLY A 317 -25.72 -0.46 -17.93
N HIS A 318 -25.28 -0.24 -16.70
CA HIS A 318 -26.07 -0.46 -15.50
C HIS A 318 -26.33 0.85 -14.76
N ALA A 319 -27.52 1.00 -14.19
CA ALA A 319 -27.92 2.19 -13.45
C ALA A 319 -28.22 1.88 -11.98
N ARG A 320 -28.17 2.92 -11.13
CA ARG A 320 -28.49 2.82 -9.69
C ARG A 320 -27.67 1.73 -8.97
N LEU A 321 -26.35 1.76 -9.19
CA LEU A 321 -25.43 0.79 -8.64
C LEU A 321 -25.37 0.86 -7.11
N ARG A 322 -25.37 -0.30 -6.45
CA ARG A 322 -25.10 -0.48 -5.03
C ARG A 322 -24.00 -1.50 -4.82
N VAL A 323 -23.11 -1.19 -3.90
CA VAL A 323 -21.94 -2.00 -3.55
C VAL A 323 -22.17 -2.64 -2.20
N PHE A 324 -21.98 -3.96 -2.09
CA PHE A 324 -22.12 -4.76 -0.87
C PHE A 324 -20.79 -5.41 -0.52
N TYR A 325 -20.45 -5.43 0.77
CA TYR A 325 -19.21 -6.04 1.30
C TYR A 325 -19.33 -6.30 2.81
N GLY A 326 -18.31 -6.95 3.39
CA GLY A 326 -18.26 -7.27 4.80
C GLY A 326 -18.83 -8.65 5.13
N ASP A 327 -18.84 -9.57 4.15
CA ASP A 327 -19.14 -10.98 4.37
C ASP A 327 -17.82 -11.77 4.44
N PRO A 328 -17.42 -12.25 5.64
CA PRO A 328 -16.18 -13.00 5.81
C PRO A 328 -16.20 -14.38 5.14
N SER A 329 -17.37 -14.90 4.80
CA SER A 329 -17.56 -16.23 4.19
C SER A 329 -17.65 -16.19 2.66
N ALA A 330 -17.85 -15.01 2.08
CA ALA A 330 -18.01 -14.85 0.64
C ALA A 330 -16.72 -15.21 -0.12
N ARG A 331 -16.91 -15.95 -1.20
CA ARG A 331 -15.83 -16.29 -2.15
C ARG A 331 -15.76 -15.27 -3.27
N ALA A 332 -14.59 -15.11 -3.86
CA ALA A 332 -14.41 -14.23 -5.00
C ALA A 332 -15.37 -14.59 -6.15
N PRO A 333 -16.09 -13.62 -6.72
CA PRO A 333 -16.93 -13.87 -7.86
C PRO A 333 -16.08 -14.16 -9.10
N VAL A 334 -16.62 -14.96 -10.00
CA VAL A 334 -15.97 -15.31 -11.26
C VAL A 334 -16.78 -14.70 -12.40
N TYR A 335 -16.23 -13.65 -13.02
CA TYR A 335 -16.87 -12.97 -14.14
C TYR A 335 -16.06 -13.12 -15.42
N ASP A 336 -16.71 -13.32 -16.54
CA ASP A 336 -16.05 -13.27 -17.85
C ASP A 336 -15.47 -11.88 -18.11
N PHE A 337 -16.16 -10.83 -17.70
CA PHE A 337 -15.68 -9.45 -17.75
C PHE A 337 -14.28 -9.27 -17.13
N ALA A 338 -13.93 -10.04 -16.09
CA ALA A 338 -12.63 -9.98 -15.46
C ALA A 338 -11.50 -10.54 -16.35
N ARG A 339 -11.82 -11.38 -17.32
CA ARG A 339 -10.88 -12.05 -18.24
C ARG A 339 -10.71 -11.32 -19.56
N LEU A 340 -11.69 -10.52 -19.94
CA LEU A 340 -11.66 -9.80 -21.21
C LEU A 340 -10.61 -8.67 -21.20
N PRO A 341 -9.89 -8.44 -22.31
CA PRO A 341 -8.99 -7.30 -22.40
C PRO A 341 -9.78 -5.99 -22.32
N VAL A 342 -9.24 -4.99 -21.63
CA VAL A 342 -9.78 -3.63 -21.68
C VAL A 342 -9.16 -2.90 -22.85
N PRO A 343 -9.93 -2.49 -23.86
CA PRO A 343 -9.40 -1.73 -24.98
C PRO A 343 -8.74 -0.42 -24.50
N LYS A 344 -7.58 -0.08 -25.08
CA LYS A 344 -6.85 1.15 -24.70
C LYS A 344 -7.64 2.44 -24.95
N SER A 345 -8.56 2.40 -25.91
CA SER A 345 -9.45 3.52 -26.26
C SER A 345 -10.70 3.61 -25.39
N THR A 346 -10.89 2.70 -24.42
CA THR A 346 -12.09 2.71 -23.58
C THR A 346 -12.10 3.94 -22.68
N ALA A 347 -13.13 4.77 -22.85
CA ALA A 347 -13.41 5.86 -21.94
C ALA A 347 -14.19 5.33 -20.72
N PHE A 348 -13.75 5.68 -19.53
CA PHE A 348 -14.41 5.31 -18.27
C PHE A 348 -15.24 6.45 -17.72
N ALA A 349 -16.35 6.12 -17.05
CA ALA A 349 -17.05 7.06 -16.19
C ALA A 349 -16.40 7.04 -14.79
N SER A 350 -16.27 8.20 -14.16
CA SER A 350 -15.82 8.29 -12.78
C SER A 350 -16.94 7.88 -11.83
N GLY A 351 -16.68 6.88 -10.99
CA GLY A 351 -17.59 6.43 -9.94
C GLY A 351 -17.26 7.08 -8.60
N ALA A 352 -18.28 7.53 -7.89
CA ALA A 352 -18.18 8.06 -6.53
C ALA A 352 -18.96 7.20 -5.56
N LEU A 353 -18.27 6.66 -4.54
CA LEU A 353 -18.91 5.94 -3.44
C LEU A 353 -19.69 6.94 -2.58
N GLY A 354 -20.95 6.64 -2.31
CA GLY A 354 -21.73 7.37 -1.31
C GLY A 354 -21.35 6.95 0.12
N PRO A 355 -22.05 7.43 1.14
CA PRO A 355 -21.80 7.05 2.53
C PRO A 355 -22.02 5.57 2.75
N GLU A 356 -21.16 4.96 3.60
CA GLU A 356 -21.34 3.59 4.07
C GLU A 356 -22.54 3.51 5.00
N ARG A 357 -23.32 2.45 4.85
CA ARG A 357 -24.47 2.13 5.70
C ARG A 357 -24.45 0.67 6.07
N SER A 358 -25.01 0.35 7.21
CA SER A 358 -25.34 -1.03 7.54
C SER A 358 -26.42 -1.53 6.58
N ASN A 359 -26.20 -2.71 6.00
CA ASN A 359 -27.21 -3.37 5.18
C ASN A 359 -28.37 -3.82 6.07
N GLN A 360 -29.59 -3.35 5.77
CA GLN A 360 -30.77 -3.67 6.57
C GLN A 360 -31.18 -5.16 6.48
N ALA A 361 -30.79 -5.82 5.40
CA ALA A 361 -31.04 -7.24 5.22
C ALA A 361 -29.97 -8.13 5.87
N PHE A 362 -28.95 -7.56 6.52
CA PHE A 362 -27.85 -8.32 7.09
C PHE A 362 -28.32 -9.23 8.22
N GLU A 363 -28.07 -10.51 8.06
CA GLU A 363 -28.25 -11.54 9.07
C GLU A 363 -26.89 -12.07 9.53
N PRO A 364 -26.53 -11.91 10.82
CA PRO A 364 -25.27 -12.44 11.29
C PRO A 364 -25.24 -13.96 11.13
N PRO A 365 -24.10 -14.54 10.68
CA PRO A 365 -23.97 -15.97 10.54
C PRO A 365 -24.27 -16.68 11.86
N PRO A 366 -24.89 -17.85 11.82
CA PRO A 366 -25.20 -18.58 13.04
C PRO A 366 -23.92 -18.89 13.81
N ASP A 367 -23.98 -18.68 15.11
CA ASP A 367 -22.85 -19.00 15.99
C ASP A 367 -22.64 -20.52 16.08
N THR A 368 -21.67 -21.02 15.32
CA THR A 368 -21.33 -22.44 15.27
C THR A 368 -20.42 -22.91 16.41
N ARG A 369 -20.03 -22.02 17.33
CA ARG A 369 -19.20 -22.38 18.47
C ARG A 369 -19.95 -23.39 19.35
N SER A 370 -19.22 -24.34 19.94
CA SER A 370 -19.79 -25.27 20.91
C SER A 370 -20.41 -24.51 22.09
N PHE A 371 -21.36 -25.13 22.77
CA PHE A 371 -22.03 -24.56 23.95
C PHE A 371 -20.99 -24.07 24.99
N THR A 372 -19.96 -24.87 25.22
CA THR A 372 -18.85 -24.56 26.15
C THR A 372 -18.08 -23.33 25.71
N ALA A 373 -17.81 -23.15 24.43
CA ALA A 373 -17.10 -21.99 23.89
C ALA A 373 -17.97 -20.71 23.87
N ARG A 374 -19.31 -20.88 23.80
CA ARG A 374 -20.24 -19.74 23.88
C ARG A 374 -20.46 -19.24 25.29
N HIS A 375 -20.34 -20.13 26.29
CA HIS A 375 -20.65 -19.83 27.69
C HIS A 375 -19.45 -20.05 28.62
N THR A 376 -18.25 -19.65 28.19
CA THR A 376 -17.02 -19.80 28.96
C THR A 376 -17.14 -19.19 30.36
N ASP A 377 -17.81 -18.03 30.47
CA ASP A 377 -18.01 -17.34 31.75
C ASP A 377 -18.90 -18.15 32.70
N LEU A 378 -19.99 -18.74 32.19
CA LEU A 378 -20.87 -19.60 32.98
C LEU A 378 -20.15 -20.87 33.45
N ILE A 379 -19.32 -21.46 32.59
CA ILE A 379 -18.54 -22.64 32.94
C ILE A 379 -17.48 -22.28 34.00
N THR A 380 -16.82 -21.15 33.85
CA THR A 380 -15.85 -20.67 34.84
C THR A 380 -16.51 -20.46 36.21
N VAL A 381 -17.68 -19.80 36.27
CA VAL A 381 -18.45 -19.63 37.48
C VAL A 381 -18.85 -20.97 38.09
N ALA A 382 -19.36 -21.91 37.29
CA ALA A 382 -19.74 -23.24 37.74
C ALA A 382 -18.55 -24.02 38.31
N LEU A 383 -17.36 -23.93 37.68
CA LEU A 383 -16.14 -24.54 38.19
C LEU A 383 -15.67 -23.91 39.52
N VAL A 384 -15.78 -22.60 39.68
CA VAL A 384 -15.45 -21.92 40.91
C VAL A 384 -16.39 -22.36 42.02
N ILE A 385 -17.71 -22.42 41.79
CA ILE A 385 -18.69 -22.90 42.74
C ILE A 385 -18.40 -24.36 43.14
N ALA A 386 -18.11 -25.22 42.18
CA ALA A 386 -17.76 -26.62 42.43
C ALA A 386 -16.48 -26.76 43.27
N ALA A 387 -15.46 -25.94 42.99
CA ALA A 387 -14.22 -25.95 43.78
C ALA A 387 -14.44 -25.48 45.24
N VAL A 388 -15.26 -24.42 45.43
CA VAL A 388 -15.61 -23.94 46.77
C VAL A 388 -16.41 -24.99 47.51
N ALA A 389 -17.40 -25.64 46.88
CA ALA A 389 -18.21 -26.73 47.51
C ALA A 389 -17.30 -27.92 47.88
N ALA A 390 -16.39 -28.33 47.04
CA ALA A 390 -15.43 -29.40 47.32
C ALA A 390 -14.50 -29.06 48.48
N ALA A 391 -13.98 -27.82 48.54
CA ALA A 391 -13.18 -27.34 49.67
C ALA A 391 -13.96 -27.32 51.00
N ALA A 392 -15.23 -26.86 50.96
CA ALA A 392 -16.12 -26.87 52.13
C ALA A 392 -16.41 -28.29 52.61
N ALA A 393 -16.70 -29.22 51.72
CA ALA A 393 -16.93 -30.63 52.04
C ALA A 393 -15.68 -31.31 52.62
N GLY A 394 -14.50 -31.01 52.08
CA GLY A 394 -13.21 -31.46 52.59
C GLY A 394 -12.92 -30.95 54.01
N ALA A 395 -13.18 -29.66 54.28
CA ALA A 395 -13.03 -29.06 55.62
C ALA A 395 -14.00 -29.68 56.64
N LEU A 396 -15.25 -29.94 56.24
CA LEU A 396 -16.26 -30.63 57.08
C LEU A 396 -15.86 -32.09 57.41
N ALA A 397 -15.32 -32.81 56.45
CA ALA A 397 -14.84 -34.19 56.64
C ALA A 397 -13.64 -34.27 57.59
N LEU A 398 -12.71 -33.31 57.49
CA LEU A 398 -11.58 -33.18 58.41
C LEU A 398 -12.04 -32.86 59.83
N ARG A 399 -13.01 -31.96 60.04
CA ARG A 399 -13.57 -31.63 61.36
C ARG A 399 -14.32 -32.79 62.04
N ARG A 400 -14.84 -33.75 61.29
CA ARG A 400 -15.52 -34.96 61.82
C ARG A 400 -14.52 -36.07 62.24
N ARG A 401 -13.24 -35.96 61.83
CA ARG A 401 -12.19 -36.94 62.17
C ARG A 401 -11.27 -36.46 63.30
N ALA A 402 -11.32 -35.20 63.68
CA ALA A 402 -10.72 -34.62 64.85
C ALA A 402 -11.73 -34.62 66.04
#